data_8f473017605fa4ba1d3b5ebbd9e04728
#
_entry.id   8f473017605fa4ba1d3b5ebbd9e04728
#
_cell.length_a   1.000
_cell.length_b   1.000
_cell.length_c   1.000
_cell.angle_alpha   90.00
_cell.angle_beta   90.00
_cell.angle_gamma   90.00
#
_symmetry.space_group_name_H-M   'P 1'
#
loop_
_entity.id
_entity.type
_entity.pdbx_description
1 polymer ?
#
loop_
_entity_poly.entity_id
_entity_poly.type
_entity_poly.pdbx_seq_one_letter_code
_entity_poly.pdbx_strand_id
1 'polypeptide(L)'
;MKRLYTFTLTFLLTATFAAAQVTTERCFHLDKIQFLQQRQDFWRSQKLFSTAARGTAVSGGYYNLTEATYALGLGITSTPFSYNHFGLTTVNGWRFANGLAFGVGVGYLNYDYGQDNAGWMLPVYGDVRYFIGQQKNKFFVMADGGLLINFKDFKDNGRFFLNPGLGIIIPLTKSTQLSFSAGLYTQYDYNFPKKESGYRDSFINMKLGLLFNK
;
A
#
# COMPACT_ATOMS: atom_id res chain seq x y z
N MET A 1 26.54 8.61 -7.96
CA MET A 1 25.25 7.97 -7.72
C MET A 1 24.05 8.81 -8.18
N LYS A 2 23.97 10.13 -8.00
CA LYS A 2 22.85 10.97 -8.47
C LYS A 2 22.53 10.89 -9.98
N ARG A 3 23.51 10.66 -10.83
CA ARG A 3 23.32 10.58 -12.29
C ARG A 3 22.65 9.28 -12.78
N LEU A 4 22.74 8.20 -12.02
CA LEU A 4 22.13 6.91 -12.40
C LEU A 4 20.62 6.92 -12.21
N TYR A 5 20.12 7.57 -11.14
CA TYR A 5 18.69 7.68 -10.84
C TYR A 5 17.95 8.58 -11.85
N THR A 6 18.62 9.61 -12.34
CA THR A 6 18.03 10.49 -13.37
C THR A 6 17.83 9.73 -14.68
N PHE A 7 18.76 8.84 -15.03
CA PHE A 7 18.70 8.08 -16.29
C PHE A 7 17.59 7.02 -16.26
N THR A 8 17.43 6.29 -15.14
CA THR A 8 16.35 5.29 -14.99
C THR A 8 14.97 5.89 -14.94
N LEU A 9 14.80 7.04 -14.26
CA LEU A 9 13.51 7.72 -14.19
C LEU A 9 13.10 8.30 -15.55
N THR A 10 14.06 8.86 -16.30
CA THR A 10 13.80 9.40 -17.65
C THR A 10 13.45 8.27 -18.62
N PHE A 11 14.10 7.11 -18.52
CA PHE A 11 13.81 5.96 -19.37
C PHE A 11 12.42 5.37 -19.09
N LEU A 12 12.00 5.30 -17.82
CA LEU A 12 10.65 4.83 -17.48
C LEU A 12 9.57 5.81 -17.98
N LEU A 13 9.79 7.11 -17.82
CA LEU A 13 8.86 8.13 -18.31
C LEU A 13 8.76 8.12 -19.84
N THR A 14 9.86 8.01 -20.55
CA THR A 14 9.85 7.95 -22.03
C THR A 14 9.21 6.67 -22.55
N ALA A 15 9.38 5.53 -21.87
CA ALA A 15 8.75 4.27 -22.25
C ALA A 15 7.21 4.33 -22.05
N THR A 16 6.72 4.98 -21.01
CA THR A 16 5.28 5.16 -20.78
C THR A 16 4.66 6.13 -21.77
N PHE A 17 5.35 7.20 -22.14
CA PHE A 17 4.88 8.14 -23.17
C PHE A 17 4.88 7.52 -24.57
N ALA A 18 5.89 6.73 -24.92
CA ALA A 18 5.94 6.04 -26.19
C ALA A 18 4.81 4.99 -26.31
N ALA A 19 4.51 4.25 -25.22
CA ALA A 19 3.39 3.31 -25.21
C ALA A 19 2.03 4.02 -25.33
N ALA A 20 1.88 5.21 -24.74
CA ALA A 20 0.66 6.01 -24.84
C ALA A 20 0.47 6.59 -26.25
N GLN A 21 1.54 7.03 -26.94
CA GLN A 21 1.46 7.52 -28.30
C GLN A 21 1.14 6.43 -29.32
N VAL A 22 1.74 5.24 -29.18
CA VAL A 22 1.44 4.10 -30.09
C VAL A 22 -0.01 3.65 -29.97
N THR A 23 -0.63 3.78 -28.79
CA THR A 23 -2.05 3.46 -28.61
C THR A 23 -2.98 4.50 -29.21
N THR A 24 -2.60 5.78 -29.17
CA THR A 24 -3.45 6.85 -29.75
C THR A 24 -3.41 6.88 -31.28
N GLU A 25 -2.26 6.67 -31.91
CA GLU A 25 -2.18 6.68 -33.37
C GLU A 25 -2.92 5.49 -34.01
N ARG A 26 -2.94 4.31 -33.36
CA ARG A 26 -3.69 3.16 -33.85
C ARG A 26 -5.22 3.33 -33.78
N CYS A 27 -5.73 4.16 -32.88
CA CYS A 27 -7.17 4.40 -32.77
C CYS A 27 -7.73 5.25 -33.91
N PHE A 28 -6.93 6.04 -34.62
CA PHE A 28 -7.43 6.91 -35.69
C PHE A 28 -7.56 6.21 -37.06
N HIS A 29 -6.97 5.05 -37.26
CA HIS A 29 -7.01 4.30 -38.52
C HIS A 29 -7.74 2.96 -38.45
N LEU A 30 -8.42 2.65 -37.36
CA LEU A 30 -9.21 1.43 -37.25
C LEU A 30 -10.55 1.58 -37.99
N ASP A 31 -10.74 0.73 -38.97
CA ASP A 31 -12.06 0.55 -39.62
C ASP A 31 -13.11 0.25 -38.54
N LYS A 32 -14.31 0.78 -38.72
CA LYS A 32 -15.42 0.70 -37.74
C LYS A 32 -15.67 -0.74 -37.26
N ILE A 33 -15.43 -1.73 -38.12
CA ILE A 33 -15.57 -3.16 -37.82
C ILE A 33 -14.47 -3.61 -36.84
N GLN A 34 -13.22 -3.21 -37.05
CA GLN A 34 -12.09 -3.54 -36.16
C GLN A 34 -12.26 -2.89 -34.78
N PHE A 35 -12.77 -1.66 -34.73
CA PHE A 35 -13.06 -0.98 -33.47
C PHE A 35 -14.16 -1.71 -32.68
N LEU A 36 -15.21 -2.19 -33.32
CA LEU A 36 -16.27 -2.95 -32.65
C LEU A 36 -15.79 -4.32 -32.19
N GLN A 37 -14.93 -5.01 -32.95
CA GLN A 37 -14.30 -6.27 -32.53
C GLN A 37 -13.36 -6.05 -31.32
N GLN A 38 -12.50 -5.04 -31.37
CA GLN A 38 -11.60 -4.72 -30.28
C GLN A 38 -12.35 -4.34 -28.98
N ARG A 39 -13.49 -3.64 -29.14
CA ARG A 39 -14.39 -3.35 -28.01
C ARG A 39 -15.06 -4.60 -27.45
N GLN A 40 -15.48 -5.54 -28.31
CA GLN A 40 -16.03 -6.82 -27.87
C GLN A 40 -14.98 -7.67 -27.15
N ASP A 41 -13.75 -7.71 -27.67
CA ASP A 41 -12.65 -8.46 -27.05
C ASP A 41 -12.20 -7.85 -25.73
N PHE A 42 -12.22 -6.52 -25.63
CA PHE A 42 -12.01 -5.82 -24.36
C PHE A 42 -13.07 -6.21 -23.31
N TRP A 43 -14.36 -6.20 -23.67
CA TRP A 43 -15.42 -6.61 -22.76
C TRP A 43 -15.41 -8.11 -22.45
N ARG A 44 -14.98 -8.95 -23.40
CA ARG A 44 -14.75 -10.38 -23.16
C ARG A 44 -13.58 -10.60 -22.19
N SER A 45 -12.48 -9.90 -22.35
CA SER A 45 -11.36 -9.98 -21.43
C SER A 45 -11.75 -9.50 -20.02
N GLN A 46 -12.51 -8.43 -19.91
CA GLN A 46 -13.07 -8.00 -18.62
C GLN A 46 -14.01 -9.04 -17.99
N LYS A 47 -14.85 -9.72 -18.82
CA LYS A 47 -15.63 -10.86 -18.34
C LYS A 47 -14.76 -12.02 -17.87
N LEU A 48 -13.68 -12.33 -18.56
CA LEU A 48 -12.71 -13.35 -18.13
C LEU A 48 -12.02 -12.96 -16.82
N PHE A 49 -11.63 -11.70 -16.64
CA PHE A 49 -11.12 -11.20 -15.35
C PHE A 49 -12.17 -11.26 -14.25
N SER A 50 -13.44 -10.92 -14.55
CA SER A 50 -14.53 -11.01 -13.58
C SER A 50 -14.92 -12.46 -13.26
N THR A 51 -14.78 -13.38 -14.22
CA THR A 51 -15.04 -14.82 -14.02
C THR A 51 -13.86 -15.50 -13.33
N ALA A 52 -12.63 -15.09 -13.64
CA ALA A 52 -11.45 -15.50 -12.88
C ALA A 52 -11.49 -15.01 -11.41
N ALA A 53 -12.08 -13.84 -11.16
CA ALA A 53 -12.36 -13.36 -9.82
C ALA A 53 -13.54 -14.10 -9.12
N ARG A 54 -14.39 -14.81 -9.87
CA ARG A 54 -15.50 -15.63 -9.33
C ARG A 54 -15.14 -17.04 -8.90
N GLY A 55 -13.90 -17.49 -9.14
CA GLY A 55 -13.45 -18.80 -8.69
C GLY A 55 -13.30 -18.86 -7.19
N THR A 56 -14.13 -19.68 -6.55
CA THR A 56 -14.28 -19.88 -5.11
C THR A 56 -14.49 -18.58 -4.35
N ALA A 57 -15.74 -18.23 -4.16
CA ALA A 57 -16.16 -17.12 -3.32
C ALA A 57 -15.38 -17.18 -2.01
N VAL A 58 -14.44 -16.28 -1.86
CA VAL A 58 -13.85 -16.03 -0.55
C VAL A 58 -15.03 -15.58 0.28
N SER A 59 -15.42 -16.38 1.27
CA SER A 59 -16.54 -15.99 2.13
C SER A 59 -16.21 -14.62 2.68
N GLY A 60 -17.03 -13.63 2.33
CA GLY A 60 -16.94 -12.31 2.92
C GLY A 60 -17.11 -12.49 4.42
N GLY A 61 -16.43 -11.69 5.22
CA GLY A 61 -16.53 -11.80 6.66
C GLY A 61 -15.58 -10.88 7.39
N TYR A 62 -15.73 -10.89 8.69
CA TYR A 62 -14.83 -10.18 9.59
C TYR A 62 -13.42 -10.79 9.53
N TYR A 63 -12.42 -9.92 9.57
CA TYR A 63 -11.04 -10.32 9.76
C TYR A 63 -10.34 -9.45 10.81
N ASN A 64 -9.38 -10.06 11.48
CA ASN A 64 -8.39 -9.38 12.29
C ASN A 64 -7.01 -9.69 11.73
N LEU A 65 -6.18 -8.66 11.59
CA LEU A 65 -4.81 -8.80 11.10
C LEU A 65 -3.88 -8.08 12.06
N THR A 66 -3.00 -8.83 12.70
CA THR A 66 -1.96 -8.30 13.57
C THR A 66 -0.61 -8.45 12.88
N GLU A 67 0.10 -7.34 12.69
CA GLU A 67 1.35 -7.27 11.92
C GLU A 67 2.47 -6.63 12.76
N ALA A 68 3.63 -7.31 12.79
CA ALA A 68 4.90 -6.69 13.13
C ALA A 68 5.40 -5.93 11.90
N THR A 69 5.81 -4.70 12.08
CA THR A 69 6.31 -3.82 11.02
C THR A 69 7.74 -3.39 11.29
N TYR A 70 8.53 -3.34 10.24
CA TYR A 70 9.87 -2.75 10.23
C TYR A 70 10.02 -1.86 9.00
N ALA A 71 10.43 -0.63 9.19
CA ALA A 71 10.59 0.34 8.13
C ALA A 71 12.00 0.91 8.11
N LEU A 72 12.61 0.84 6.93
CA LEU A 72 13.94 1.38 6.64
C LEU A 72 13.80 2.81 6.14
N GLY A 73 14.34 3.77 6.86
CA GLY A 73 14.38 5.17 6.46
C GLY A 73 15.21 5.38 5.21
N LEU A 74 14.68 6.12 4.24
CA LEU A 74 15.40 6.43 3.01
C LEU A 74 16.33 7.67 3.14
N GLY A 75 16.36 8.29 4.32
CA GLY A 75 17.28 9.39 4.63
C GLY A 75 17.16 10.60 3.71
N ILE A 76 15.97 10.87 3.18
CA ILE A 76 15.74 11.97 2.22
C ILE A 76 15.75 13.32 2.92
N THR A 77 15.41 13.34 4.21
CA THR A 77 15.41 14.53 5.07
C THR A 77 16.28 14.31 6.30
N SER A 78 16.79 15.39 6.86
CA SER A 78 17.61 15.35 8.10
C SER A 78 16.74 15.42 9.35
N THR A 79 15.48 15.01 9.29
CA THR A 79 14.62 15.05 10.47
C THR A 79 14.91 13.86 11.39
N PRO A 80 14.69 14.00 12.70
CA PRO A 80 14.79 12.89 13.64
C PRO A 80 13.84 11.72 13.25
N PHE A 81 12.80 11.97 12.47
CA PHE A 81 11.80 11.00 12.04
C PHE A 81 12.14 10.29 10.73
N SER A 82 13.32 10.52 10.13
CA SER A 82 13.76 9.85 8.91
C SER A 82 14.49 8.54 9.15
N TYR A 83 14.70 8.15 10.42
CA TYR A 83 15.36 6.90 10.80
C TYR A 83 14.42 5.70 10.75
N ASN A 84 15.00 4.51 10.87
CA ASN A 84 14.25 3.27 10.91
C ASN A 84 13.23 3.27 12.04
N HIS A 85 12.12 2.59 11.83
CA HIS A 85 11.17 2.33 12.90
C HIS A 85 10.67 0.90 12.85
N PHE A 86 10.25 0.41 14.01
CA PHE A 86 9.60 -0.88 14.14
C PHE A 86 8.36 -0.76 15.02
N GLY A 87 7.46 -1.70 14.89
CA GLY A 87 6.26 -1.67 15.69
C GLY A 87 5.35 -2.87 15.51
N LEU A 88 4.21 -2.77 16.17
CA LEU A 88 3.13 -3.75 16.10
C LEU A 88 1.85 -2.99 15.79
N THR A 89 1.11 -3.49 14.82
CA THR A 89 -0.19 -2.93 14.42
C THR A 89 -1.24 -4.00 14.37
N THR A 90 -2.48 -3.65 14.65
CA THR A 90 -3.63 -4.53 14.48
C THR A 90 -4.71 -3.83 13.68
N VAL A 91 -5.28 -4.52 12.71
CA VAL A 91 -6.38 -4.06 11.85
C VAL A 91 -7.59 -4.94 12.10
N ASN A 92 -8.72 -4.33 12.32
CA ASN A 92 -10.01 -4.99 12.38
C ASN A 92 -10.85 -4.52 11.21
N GLY A 93 -11.40 -5.44 10.45
CA GLY A 93 -12.08 -5.07 9.22
C GLY A 93 -13.05 -6.10 8.70
N TRP A 94 -13.56 -5.79 7.53
CA TRP A 94 -14.50 -6.63 6.79
C TRP A 94 -13.99 -6.86 5.37
N ARG A 95 -13.98 -8.11 4.95
CA ARG A 95 -13.66 -8.53 3.59
C ARG A 95 -14.94 -8.89 2.85
N PHE A 96 -15.07 -8.40 1.63
CA PHE A 96 -16.18 -8.71 0.74
C PHE A 96 -15.86 -9.90 -0.16
N ALA A 97 -16.90 -10.52 -0.72
CA ALA A 97 -16.77 -11.68 -1.60
C ALA A 97 -15.99 -11.37 -2.91
N ASN A 98 -15.93 -10.11 -3.32
CA ASN A 98 -15.16 -9.66 -4.49
C ASN A 98 -13.64 -9.52 -4.23
N GLY A 99 -13.18 -9.81 -3.01
CA GLY A 99 -11.77 -9.69 -2.61
C GLY A 99 -11.38 -8.34 -2.04
N LEU A 100 -12.25 -7.33 -2.08
CA LEU A 100 -12.02 -6.04 -1.46
C LEU A 100 -12.19 -6.16 0.06
N ALA A 101 -11.36 -5.47 0.82
CA ALA A 101 -11.43 -5.42 2.27
C ALA A 101 -11.16 -4.01 2.78
N PHE A 102 -11.86 -3.62 3.83
CA PHE A 102 -11.67 -2.36 4.54
C PHE A 102 -11.52 -2.64 6.03
N GLY A 103 -10.64 -1.90 6.66
CA GLY A 103 -10.41 -2.02 8.09
C GLY A 103 -9.98 -0.72 8.73
N VAL A 104 -9.99 -0.74 10.06
CA VAL A 104 -9.42 0.31 10.90
C VAL A 104 -8.27 -0.31 11.68
N GLY A 105 -7.12 0.33 11.63
CA GLY A 105 -5.91 -0.10 12.30
C GLY A 105 -5.50 0.83 13.42
N VAL A 106 -4.95 0.23 14.46
CA VAL A 106 -4.24 0.93 15.52
C VAL A 106 -2.95 0.17 15.81
N GLY A 107 -1.99 0.82 16.44
CA GLY A 107 -0.76 0.14 16.77
C GLY A 107 0.19 0.99 17.58
N TYR A 108 1.41 0.53 17.57
CA TYR A 108 2.51 1.11 18.30
C TYR A 108 3.74 1.09 17.41
N LEU A 109 4.32 2.25 17.14
CA LEU A 109 5.55 2.39 16.38
C LEU A 109 6.62 3.03 17.26
N ASN A 110 7.80 2.42 17.26
CA ASN A 110 8.97 2.97 17.88
C ASN A 110 9.96 3.40 16.79
N TYR A 111 10.26 4.68 16.79
CA TYR A 111 11.31 5.22 15.96
C TYR A 111 12.64 5.09 16.67
N ASP A 112 13.62 4.48 16.02
CA ASP A 112 14.96 4.26 16.57
C ASP A 112 15.71 5.59 16.60
N TYR A 113 15.55 6.32 17.69
CA TYR A 113 16.28 7.55 17.94
C TYR A 113 17.38 7.31 18.93
N GLY A 114 18.56 7.56 18.48
CA GLY A 114 19.73 7.40 19.30
C GLY A 114 19.94 8.48 20.35
N GLN A 115 19.07 9.02 21.10
CA GLN A 115 19.28 9.72 22.36
C GLN A 115 18.10 10.51 22.94
N ASP A 116 17.13 10.98 22.18
CA ASP A 116 16.06 11.81 22.70
C ASP A 116 14.66 11.19 22.55
N ASN A 117 14.18 10.65 23.59
CA ASN A 117 12.81 10.45 24.12
C ASN A 117 11.55 10.64 23.24
N ALA A 118 11.65 10.85 21.94
CA ALA A 118 10.50 11.07 21.07
C ALA A 118 9.92 9.79 20.47
N GLY A 119 10.50 8.65 20.77
CA GLY A 119 10.43 7.41 20.04
C GLY A 119 9.09 6.71 19.85
N TRP A 120 8.00 7.15 20.46
CA TRP A 120 6.77 6.36 20.47
C TRP A 120 5.63 7.07 19.77
N MET A 121 5.06 6.42 18.75
CA MET A 121 3.88 6.92 18.04
C MET A 121 2.77 5.90 17.99
N LEU A 122 1.53 6.36 18.14
CA LEU A 122 0.32 5.59 17.93
C LEU A 122 -0.21 5.87 16.52
N PRO A 123 -0.12 4.92 15.59
CA PRO A 123 -0.84 5.00 14.33
C PRO A 123 -2.32 4.70 14.55
N VAL A 124 -3.19 5.56 13.98
CA VAL A 124 -4.64 5.31 13.82
C VAL A 124 -4.94 5.52 12.35
N TYR A 125 -5.42 4.48 11.66
CA TYR A 125 -5.48 4.51 10.21
C TYR A 125 -6.62 3.68 9.62
N GLY A 126 -7.00 4.02 8.39
CA GLY A 126 -7.78 3.18 7.52
C GLY A 126 -6.87 2.24 6.72
N ASP A 127 -7.30 1.01 6.55
CA ASP A 127 -6.65 -0.03 5.75
C ASP A 127 -7.59 -0.44 4.62
N VAL A 128 -7.08 -0.45 3.41
CA VAL A 128 -7.79 -0.95 2.23
C VAL A 128 -6.93 -2.01 1.58
N ARG A 129 -7.50 -3.20 1.36
CA ARG A 129 -6.81 -4.31 0.68
C ARG A 129 -7.67 -4.87 -0.44
N TYR A 130 -7.01 -5.31 -1.50
CA TYR A 130 -7.64 -6.05 -2.57
C TYR A 130 -6.89 -7.36 -2.79
N PHE A 131 -7.55 -8.48 -2.49
CA PHE A 131 -6.98 -9.82 -2.60
C PHE A 131 -7.18 -10.36 -4.00
N ILE A 132 -6.08 -10.80 -4.63
CA ILE A 132 -6.01 -11.29 -6.01
C ILE A 132 -5.65 -12.77 -5.98
N GLY A 133 -6.36 -13.57 -6.77
CA GLY A 133 -6.05 -14.99 -6.97
C GLY A 133 -6.98 -15.95 -6.22
N GLN A 134 -7.05 -17.15 -6.77
CA GLN A 134 -7.95 -18.24 -6.35
C GLN A 134 -7.22 -19.39 -5.67
N GLN A 135 -5.90 -19.37 -5.68
CA GLN A 135 -5.06 -20.46 -5.17
C GLN A 135 -4.88 -20.38 -3.65
N LYS A 136 -4.22 -21.39 -3.08
CA LYS A 136 -3.86 -21.41 -1.65
C LYS A 136 -3.13 -20.15 -1.22
N ASN A 137 -2.18 -19.66 -2.03
CA ASN A 137 -1.48 -18.41 -1.78
C ASN A 137 -2.20 -17.28 -2.54
N LYS A 138 -2.52 -16.20 -1.85
CA LYS A 138 -3.20 -15.04 -2.43
C LYS A 138 -2.26 -13.84 -2.39
N PHE A 139 -2.16 -13.14 -3.50
CA PHE A 139 -1.54 -11.83 -3.54
C PHE A 139 -2.55 -10.78 -3.11
N PHE A 140 -2.07 -9.68 -2.59
CA PHE A 140 -2.91 -8.51 -2.35
C PHE A 140 -2.15 -7.22 -2.62
N VAL A 141 -2.90 -6.20 -3.00
CA VAL A 141 -2.46 -4.81 -2.95
C VAL A 141 -3.10 -4.15 -1.75
N MET A 142 -2.40 -3.22 -1.13
CA MET A 142 -2.89 -2.54 0.06
C MET A 142 -2.57 -1.04 0.01
N ALA A 143 -3.35 -0.28 0.75
CA ALA A 143 -3.07 1.10 1.08
C ALA A 143 -3.53 1.37 2.51
N ASP A 144 -2.59 1.71 3.38
CA ASP A 144 -2.86 2.21 4.72
C ASP A 144 -2.70 3.73 4.72
N GLY A 145 -3.56 4.43 5.44
CA GLY A 145 -3.45 5.88 5.56
C GLY A 145 -4.14 6.40 6.80
N GLY A 146 -3.49 7.33 7.48
CA GLY A 146 -4.02 7.86 8.73
C GLY A 146 -3.10 8.82 9.45
N LEU A 147 -3.23 8.82 10.76
CA LEU A 147 -2.56 9.73 11.67
C LEU A 147 -1.55 8.97 12.54
N LEU A 148 -0.42 9.59 12.76
CA LEU A 148 0.54 9.23 13.79
C LEU A 148 0.39 10.23 14.94
N ILE A 149 0.10 9.71 16.12
CA ILE A 149 -0.14 10.51 17.31
C ILE A 149 1.03 10.30 18.26
N ASN A 150 1.70 11.38 18.60
CA ASN A 150 2.70 11.36 19.67
C ASN A 150 2.05 11.79 20.99
N PHE A 151 2.04 10.91 21.99
CA PHE A 151 1.39 11.23 23.27
C PHE A 151 2.17 12.24 24.13
N LYS A 152 3.48 12.37 23.91
CA LYS A 152 4.29 13.32 24.67
C LYS A 152 4.14 14.74 24.17
N ASP A 153 3.82 14.90 22.89
CA ASP A 153 3.78 16.20 22.24
C ASP A 153 2.74 16.22 21.11
N PHE A 154 1.48 16.14 21.51
CA PHE A 154 0.34 15.99 20.61
C PHE A 154 0.16 17.19 19.66
N LYS A 155 0.57 18.41 20.10
CA LYS A 155 0.36 19.62 19.29
C LYS A 155 1.40 19.80 18.21
N ASP A 156 2.62 19.37 18.44
CA ASP A 156 3.74 19.71 17.57
C ASP A 156 4.30 18.54 16.74
N ASN A 157 3.94 17.30 17.10
CA ASN A 157 4.51 16.10 16.48
C ASN A 157 3.47 15.10 15.91
N GLY A 158 2.26 15.54 15.61
CA GLY A 158 1.30 14.74 14.85
C GLY A 158 1.70 14.68 13.36
N ARG A 159 1.54 13.50 12.73
CA ARG A 159 1.88 13.30 11.32
C ARG A 159 0.78 12.57 10.58
N PHE A 160 0.62 12.88 9.31
CA PHE A 160 -0.14 12.04 8.38
C PHE A 160 0.80 11.03 7.75
N PHE A 161 0.31 9.85 7.48
CA PHE A 161 1.05 8.89 6.69
C PHE A 161 0.20 8.21 5.62
N LEU A 162 0.88 7.71 4.61
CA LEU A 162 0.35 6.86 3.56
C LEU A 162 1.33 5.72 3.30
N ASN A 163 0.82 4.49 3.16
CA ASN A 163 1.63 3.29 2.95
C ASN A 163 0.99 2.39 1.89
N PRO A 164 1.11 2.74 0.59
CA PRO A 164 0.77 1.81 -0.47
C PRO A 164 1.77 0.65 -0.52
N GLY A 165 1.26 -0.55 -0.79
CA GLY A 165 2.10 -1.73 -0.83
C GLY A 165 1.43 -2.93 -1.48
N LEU A 166 2.17 -4.02 -1.50
CA LEU A 166 1.71 -5.31 -1.99
C LEU A 166 2.20 -6.43 -1.06
N GLY A 167 1.52 -7.54 -1.10
CA GLY A 167 1.86 -8.64 -0.23
C GLY A 167 1.29 -9.98 -0.69
N ILE A 168 1.58 -10.98 0.13
CA ILE A 168 1.15 -12.36 -0.07
C ILE A 168 0.57 -12.91 1.22
N ILE A 169 -0.44 -13.74 1.08
CA ILE A 169 -1.04 -14.50 2.18
C ILE A 169 -0.81 -15.98 1.95
N ILE A 170 -0.33 -16.65 2.98
CA ILE A 170 -0.08 -18.07 3.03
C ILE A 170 -1.00 -18.69 4.10
N PRO A 171 -1.93 -19.58 3.73
CA PRO A 171 -2.81 -20.23 4.71
C PRO A 171 -2.02 -21.16 5.62
N LEU A 172 -2.15 -20.99 6.92
CA LEU A 172 -1.61 -21.91 7.93
C LEU A 172 -2.67 -22.92 8.38
N THR A 173 -3.88 -22.44 8.65
CA THR A 173 -5.05 -23.22 9.01
C THR A 173 -6.28 -22.76 8.24
N LYS A 174 -7.46 -23.31 8.55
CA LYS A 174 -8.72 -22.86 7.94
C LYS A 174 -9.08 -21.41 8.31
N SER A 175 -8.70 -20.97 9.51
CA SER A 175 -9.03 -19.64 10.04
C SER A 175 -7.84 -18.71 10.19
N THR A 176 -6.60 -19.20 10.10
CA THR A 176 -5.38 -18.43 10.32
C THR A 176 -4.50 -18.47 9.10
N GLN A 177 -4.02 -17.28 8.70
CA GLN A 177 -3.16 -17.10 7.54
C GLN A 177 -1.96 -16.24 7.92
N LEU A 178 -0.80 -16.55 7.35
CA LEU A 178 0.40 -15.71 7.46
C LEU A 178 0.35 -14.64 6.38
N SER A 179 0.54 -13.39 6.75
CA SER A 179 0.62 -12.23 5.86
C SER A 179 2.05 -11.73 5.80
N PHE A 180 2.56 -11.52 4.61
CA PHE A 180 3.80 -10.80 4.38
C PHE A 180 3.54 -9.68 3.38
N SER A 181 3.98 -8.46 3.67
CA SER A 181 3.82 -7.32 2.77
C SER A 181 5.03 -6.39 2.79
N ALA A 182 5.19 -5.67 1.69
CA ALA A 182 6.16 -4.60 1.55
C ALA A 182 5.50 -3.39 0.88
N GLY A 183 5.89 -2.19 1.28
CA GLY A 183 5.31 -0.95 0.79
C GLY A 183 6.23 0.26 0.92
N LEU A 184 5.76 1.36 0.37
CA LEU A 184 6.39 2.67 0.51
C LEU A 184 5.63 3.47 1.55
N TYR A 185 6.21 3.54 2.74
CA TYR A 185 5.65 4.33 3.83
C TYR A 185 6.14 5.76 3.72
N THR A 186 5.23 6.71 3.61
CA THR A 186 5.55 8.13 3.54
C THR A 186 4.78 8.87 4.61
N GLN A 187 5.44 9.69 5.38
CA GLN A 187 4.84 10.52 6.42
C GLN A 187 5.09 12.01 6.17
N TYR A 188 4.11 12.80 6.57
CA TYR A 188 4.08 14.26 6.42
C TYR A 188 3.82 14.91 7.76
N ASP A 189 4.49 16.01 8.05
CA ASP A 189 4.24 16.81 9.25
C ASP A 189 2.79 17.34 9.25
N TYR A 190 2.10 17.28 10.39
CA TYR A 190 0.73 17.78 10.55
C TYR A 190 0.63 19.30 10.28
N ASN A 191 1.71 20.06 10.51
CA ASN A 191 1.77 21.49 10.25
C ASN A 191 2.02 21.85 8.78
N PHE A 192 2.06 20.87 7.89
CA PHE A 192 2.00 21.08 6.44
C PHE A 192 0.60 21.64 6.08
N PRO A 193 0.39 22.83 5.56
CA PRO A 193 1.20 23.68 4.69
C PRO A 193 1.72 24.97 5.32
N LYS A 194 1.70 25.13 6.63
CA LYS A 194 2.00 26.41 7.29
C LYS A 194 3.49 26.71 7.47
N LYS A 195 4.37 25.72 7.30
CA LYS A 195 5.82 25.91 7.27
C LYS A 195 6.32 25.84 5.84
N GLU A 196 7.16 26.78 5.47
CA GLU A 196 7.82 26.87 4.16
C GLU A 196 8.65 25.63 3.77
N SER A 197 8.91 24.75 4.69
CA SER A 197 9.56 23.46 4.48
C SER A 197 8.70 22.33 5.06
N GLY A 198 7.77 21.80 4.26
CA GLY A 198 7.07 20.56 4.61
C GLY A 198 8.04 19.39 4.60
N TYR A 199 8.34 18.84 5.76
CA TYR A 199 9.19 17.65 5.87
C TYR A 199 8.39 16.42 5.44
N ARG A 200 8.95 15.69 4.49
CA ARG A 200 8.44 14.42 4.01
C ARG A 200 9.48 13.35 4.26
N ASP A 201 9.17 12.41 5.12
CA ASP A 201 10.01 11.26 5.37
C ASP A 201 9.44 10.04 4.63
N SER A 202 10.30 9.27 4.00
CA SER A 202 9.91 8.09 3.23
C SER A 202 10.73 6.87 3.67
N PHE A 203 10.07 5.70 3.65
CA PHE A 203 10.62 4.44 4.14
C PHE A 203 10.24 3.31 3.20
N ILE A 204 11.07 2.28 3.18
CA ILE A 204 10.67 0.96 2.71
C ILE A 204 10.13 0.20 3.93
N ASN A 205 8.84 -0.09 3.92
CA ASN A 205 8.15 -0.75 5.01
C ASN A 205 7.94 -2.23 4.69
N MET A 206 8.27 -3.09 5.63
CA MET A 206 8.03 -4.54 5.57
C MET A 206 7.17 -4.94 6.76
N LYS A 207 6.15 -5.77 6.52
CA LYS A 207 5.24 -6.26 7.54
C LYS A 207 5.13 -7.77 7.49
N LEU A 208 5.13 -8.38 8.65
CA LEU A 208 4.86 -9.80 8.85
C LEU A 208 3.73 -9.94 9.86
N GLY A 209 2.67 -10.67 9.53
CA GLY A 209 1.50 -10.73 10.39
C GLY A 209 0.71 -12.01 10.32
N LEU A 210 -0.23 -12.11 11.24
CA LEU A 210 -1.23 -13.17 11.30
C LEU A 210 -2.61 -12.59 11.00
N LEU A 211 -3.27 -13.15 10.01
CA LEU A 211 -4.62 -12.80 9.61
C LEU A 211 -5.57 -13.91 10.07
N PHE A 212 -6.55 -13.51 10.87
CA PHE A 212 -7.61 -14.37 11.38
C PHE A 212 -8.92 -14.03 10.68
N ASN A 213 -9.61 -15.04 10.14
CA ASN A 213 -10.91 -14.91 9.50
C ASN A 213 -11.97 -15.63 10.33
N LYS A 214 -13.13 -14.97 10.46
CA LYS A 214 -14.35 -15.58 11.00
C LYS A 214 -15.37 -15.82 9.92
#